data_40d736f926e36972b2e280024da26793
#
_entry.id   40d736f926e36972b2e280024da26793
#
_cell.length_a   1.000
_cell.length_b   1.000
_cell.length_c   1.000
_cell.angle_alpha   90.00
_cell.angle_beta   90.00
_cell.angle_gamma   90.00
#
_symmetry.space_group_name_H-M   'P 1'
#
loop_
_entity.id
_entity.type
_entity.pdbx_description
1 polymer ?
#
loop_
_entity_poly.entity_id
_entity_poly.type
_entity_poly.pdbx_seq_one_letter_code
_entity_poly.pdbx_strand_id
1 'polypeptide(L)'
;MKIIPKFILISVFLFLSCTSNDAQREFESEAYTDPSGITRTSAQGEVISIDPDDWRISPFFQGLMEVTPPFQNPAQLGTALNFEYQVTGVQGVSGLDVRVRYPNGSLHNIYSSSNNPLEPGIKTFQIDPKALSQDGSDNLARGLHRIFFFDFNQRLISYGDIEVE
;
A
#
# COMPACT_ATOMS: atom_id res chain seq x y z
N MET A 1 -48.04 30.40 -12.32
CA MET A 1 -46.95 29.69 -13.02
C MET A 1 -45.74 29.76 -12.13
N LYS A 2 -45.42 28.65 -11.42
CA LYS A 2 -44.30 28.62 -10.43
C LYS A 2 -43.04 28.14 -11.16
N ILE A 3 -42.12 29.03 -11.36
CA ILE A 3 -40.75 28.71 -11.85
C ILE A 3 -39.93 28.24 -10.67
N ILE A 4 -39.84 26.92 -10.48
CA ILE A 4 -38.93 26.31 -9.48
C ILE A 4 -37.54 26.24 -10.11
N PRO A 5 -36.50 26.72 -9.42
CA PRO A 5 -35.22 26.97 -10.02
C PRO A 5 -34.46 25.69 -10.31
N LYS A 6 -34.24 25.40 -11.60
CA LYS A 6 -33.31 24.35 -12.08
C LYS A 6 -31.85 24.58 -11.64
N PHE A 7 -31.57 25.72 -11.01
CA PHE A 7 -30.23 26.10 -10.51
C PHE A 7 -29.76 25.34 -9.25
N ILE A 8 -30.69 24.84 -8.42
CA ILE A 8 -30.34 24.16 -7.17
C ILE A 8 -29.80 22.74 -7.43
N LEU A 9 -30.23 22.10 -8.51
CA LEU A 9 -29.80 20.72 -8.81
C LEU A 9 -28.35 20.63 -9.32
N ILE A 10 -27.85 21.68 -9.98
CA ILE A 10 -26.48 21.73 -10.52
C ILE A 10 -25.47 21.99 -9.40
N SER A 11 -25.84 22.72 -8.35
CA SER A 11 -24.94 23.02 -7.23
C SER A 11 -24.58 21.80 -6.38
N VAL A 12 -25.47 20.81 -6.28
CA VAL A 12 -25.24 19.62 -5.43
C VAL A 12 -24.23 18.66 -6.09
N PHE A 13 -24.13 18.62 -7.42
CA PHE A 13 -23.15 17.76 -8.10
C PHE A 13 -21.71 18.28 -8.02
N LEU A 14 -21.49 19.57 -7.78
CA LEU A 14 -20.15 20.15 -7.68
C LEU A 14 -19.45 19.85 -6.33
N PHE A 15 -20.21 19.49 -5.29
CA PHE A 15 -19.64 19.15 -4.00
C PHE A 15 -19.19 17.69 -3.86
N LEU A 16 -19.64 16.79 -4.73
CA LEU A 16 -19.25 15.36 -4.71
C LEU A 16 -17.90 15.11 -5.38
N SER A 17 -17.37 16.04 -6.16
CA SER A 17 -16.10 15.89 -6.88
C SER A 17 -14.87 16.23 -6.00
N CYS A 18 -15.04 16.92 -4.87
CA CYS A 18 -13.92 17.28 -3.99
C CYS A 18 -13.53 16.19 -2.99
N THR A 19 -14.45 15.31 -2.61
CA THR A 19 -14.24 14.38 -1.49
C THR A 19 -13.23 13.27 -1.79
N SER A 20 -13.13 12.79 -3.01
CA SER A 20 -12.18 11.72 -3.37
C SER A 20 -10.72 12.21 -3.39
N ASN A 21 -10.48 13.46 -3.80
CA ASN A 21 -9.15 14.03 -3.79
C ASN A 21 -8.67 14.37 -2.38
N ASP A 22 -9.57 14.79 -1.49
CA ASP A 22 -9.23 15.09 -0.11
C ASP A 22 -8.95 13.79 0.66
N ALA A 23 -9.77 12.75 0.50
CA ALA A 23 -9.52 11.44 1.09
C ALA A 23 -8.20 10.81 0.61
N GLN A 24 -7.85 11.00 -0.68
CA GLN A 24 -6.56 10.53 -1.20
C GLN A 24 -5.38 11.28 -0.57
N ARG A 25 -5.47 12.61 -0.42
CA ARG A 25 -4.43 13.42 0.23
C ARG A 25 -4.25 13.06 1.70
N GLU A 26 -5.35 12.83 2.41
CA GLU A 26 -5.32 12.38 3.81
C GLU A 26 -4.61 11.03 3.91
N PHE A 27 -5.00 10.04 3.09
CA PHE A 27 -4.35 8.74 3.01
C PHE A 27 -2.85 8.85 2.71
N GLU A 28 -2.46 9.68 1.74
CA GLU A 28 -1.05 9.91 1.42
C GLU A 28 -0.30 10.61 2.56
N SER A 29 -0.93 11.57 3.24
CA SER A 29 -0.33 12.25 4.40
C SER A 29 -0.06 11.28 5.55
N GLU A 30 -0.99 10.37 5.85
CA GLU A 30 -0.83 9.32 6.86
C GLU A 30 0.29 8.35 6.50
N ALA A 31 0.38 7.96 5.23
CA ALA A 31 1.40 7.02 4.74
C ALA A 31 2.83 7.50 5.01
N TYR A 32 3.07 8.81 5.02
CA TYR A 32 4.41 9.38 5.24
C TYR A 32 4.70 9.73 6.71
N THR A 33 3.80 9.41 7.65
CA THR A 33 4.12 9.48 9.09
C THR A 33 5.16 8.41 9.45
N ASP A 34 5.74 8.50 10.63
CA ASP A 34 6.68 7.46 11.08
C ASP A 34 5.93 6.16 11.41
N PRO A 35 6.51 4.99 11.10
CA PRO A 35 5.91 3.71 11.42
C PRO A 35 5.70 3.57 12.93
N SER A 36 4.54 3.05 13.36
CA SER A 36 4.16 3.06 14.78
C SER A 36 3.58 1.76 15.31
N GLY A 37 3.36 0.78 14.48
CA GLY A 37 2.81 -0.52 14.84
C GLY A 37 2.99 -1.51 13.72
N ILE A 38 2.42 -2.70 13.86
CA ILE A 38 2.39 -3.69 12.78
C ILE A 38 1.11 -4.53 12.82
N THR A 39 0.60 -4.85 11.68
CA THR A 39 -0.32 -5.98 11.52
C THR A 39 0.47 -7.28 11.63
N ARG A 40 0.22 -8.06 12.68
CA ARG A 40 0.94 -9.32 12.95
C ARG A 40 0.31 -10.47 12.20
N THR A 41 1.14 -11.27 11.55
CA THR A 41 0.72 -12.48 10.83
C THR A 41 1.57 -13.69 11.23
N SER A 42 0.98 -14.88 11.14
CA SER A 42 1.72 -16.14 11.30
C SER A 42 2.53 -16.47 10.04
N ALA A 43 3.40 -17.48 10.13
CA ALA A 43 4.11 -18.03 8.97
C ALA A 43 3.16 -18.64 7.90
N GLN A 44 1.93 -18.95 8.27
CA GLN A 44 0.89 -19.47 7.36
C GLN A 44 0.00 -18.36 6.78
N GLY A 45 0.25 -17.08 7.13
CA GLY A 45 -0.53 -15.93 6.66
C GLY A 45 -1.80 -15.64 7.47
N GLU A 46 -2.00 -16.30 8.62
CA GLU A 46 -3.12 -15.99 9.50
C GLU A 46 -2.88 -14.66 10.21
N VAL A 47 -3.86 -13.75 10.17
CA VAL A 47 -3.79 -12.47 10.88
C VAL A 47 -4.01 -12.69 12.37
N ILE A 48 -3.02 -12.35 13.18
CA ILE A 48 -3.02 -12.49 14.65
C ILE A 48 -3.54 -11.21 15.32
N SER A 49 -3.08 -10.06 14.83
CA SER A 49 -3.56 -8.73 15.26
C SER A 49 -3.46 -7.75 14.11
N ILE A 50 -4.36 -6.75 14.09
CA ILE A 50 -4.45 -5.75 13.04
C ILE A 50 -3.99 -4.40 13.61
N ASP A 51 -3.11 -3.72 12.87
CA ASP A 51 -2.90 -2.29 12.98
C ASP A 51 -3.85 -1.60 11.99
N PRO A 52 -4.74 -0.69 12.44
CA PRO A 52 -5.80 -0.15 11.59
C PRO A 52 -5.33 0.70 10.40
N ASP A 53 -4.10 1.23 10.43
CA ASP A 53 -3.56 2.02 9.33
C ASP A 53 -2.75 1.20 8.31
N ASP A 54 -2.36 -0.03 8.67
CA ASP A 54 -1.63 -0.93 7.80
C ASP A 54 -2.48 -1.51 6.65
N TRP A 55 -1.85 -1.65 5.49
CA TRP A 55 -2.32 -2.41 4.31
C TRP A 55 -3.67 -1.98 3.76
N ARG A 56 -4.16 -0.80 4.13
CA ARG A 56 -5.37 -0.21 3.55
C ARG A 56 -5.13 0.17 2.08
N ILE A 57 -6.18 0.07 1.28
CA ILE A 57 -6.15 0.49 -0.12
C ILE A 57 -6.52 1.96 -0.21
N SER A 58 -5.74 2.73 -0.96
CA SER A 58 -6.02 4.14 -1.19
C SER A 58 -7.34 4.36 -1.93
N PRO A 59 -8.01 5.48 -1.73
CA PRO A 59 -9.29 5.78 -2.38
C PRO A 59 -9.30 5.61 -3.90
N PHE A 60 -8.19 5.88 -4.58
CA PHE A 60 -8.09 5.74 -6.05
C PHE A 60 -8.02 4.29 -6.53
N PHE A 61 -7.65 3.35 -5.67
CA PHE A 61 -7.48 1.94 -6.03
C PHE A 61 -8.52 1.02 -5.38
N GLN A 62 -9.48 1.58 -4.63
CA GLN A 62 -10.59 0.81 -4.07
C GLN A 62 -11.36 0.08 -5.18
N GLY A 63 -11.56 -1.23 -4.99
CA GLY A 63 -12.23 -2.09 -5.97
C GLY A 63 -11.37 -2.44 -7.20
N LEU A 64 -10.14 -1.95 -7.33
CA LEU A 64 -9.21 -2.30 -8.41
C LEU A 64 -8.13 -3.26 -7.93
N MET A 65 -7.73 -3.13 -6.67
CA MET A 65 -6.64 -3.90 -6.09
C MET A 65 -6.89 -4.12 -4.59
N GLU A 66 -6.40 -5.23 -4.09
CA GLU A 66 -6.32 -5.55 -2.66
C GLU A 66 -4.89 -5.95 -2.34
N VAL A 67 -4.39 -5.59 -1.16
CA VAL A 67 -3.07 -5.97 -0.66
C VAL A 67 -3.26 -6.69 0.66
N THR A 68 -2.81 -7.94 0.72
CA THR A 68 -2.85 -8.73 1.94
C THR A 68 -1.66 -8.37 2.83
N PRO A 69 -1.83 -8.27 4.17
CA PRO A 69 -0.70 -8.12 5.06
C PRO A 69 0.38 -9.18 4.79
N PRO A 70 1.66 -8.81 4.70
CA PRO A 70 2.72 -9.76 4.40
C PRO A 70 2.89 -10.78 5.53
N PHE A 71 3.46 -11.96 5.18
CA PHE A 71 3.68 -13.01 6.14
C PHE A 71 5.07 -13.64 5.93
N GLN A 72 5.75 -13.92 6.96
CA GLN A 72 5.52 -13.74 8.39
C GLN A 72 5.81 -12.29 8.81
N ASN A 73 4.97 -11.67 9.66
CA ASN A 73 5.23 -10.37 10.28
C ASN A 73 4.99 -10.44 11.80
N PRO A 74 5.98 -10.33 12.68
CA PRO A 74 7.39 -9.97 12.43
C PRO A 74 8.13 -11.00 11.57
N ALA A 75 9.03 -10.48 10.73
CA ALA A 75 9.88 -11.27 9.87
C ALA A 75 11.16 -11.71 10.60
N GLN A 76 11.66 -12.88 10.25
CA GLN A 76 12.97 -13.37 10.73
C GLN A 76 14.02 -13.17 9.64
N LEU A 77 15.21 -12.70 10.03
CA LEU A 77 16.36 -12.66 9.12
C LEU A 77 16.65 -14.07 8.56
N GLY A 78 16.89 -14.12 7.26
CA GLY A 78 17.13 -15.38 6.55
C GLY A 78 15.87 -16.14 6.13
N THR A 79 14.68 -15.63 6.48
CA THR A 79 13.40 -16.14 5.99
C THR A 79 12.74 -15.09 5.09
N ALA A 80 12.35 -15.48 3.88
CA ALA A 80 11.73 -14.54 2.94
C ALA A 80 10.37 -14.06 3.44
N LEU A 81 10.12 -12.75 3.34
CA LEU A 81 8.81 -12.13 3.47
C LEU A 81 7.95 -12.47 2.26
N ASN A 82 6.76 -12.99 2.50
CA ASN A 82 5.81 -13.29 1.45
C ASN A 82 4.79 -12.15 1.35
N PHE A 83 4.62 -11.63 0.15
CA PHE A 83 3.62 -10.62 -0.19
C PHE A 83 2.60 -11.22 -1.15
N GLU A 84 1.35 -10.85 -0.94
CA GLU A 84 0.24 -11.20 -1.81
C GLU A 84 -0.59 -9.95 -2.13
N TYR A 85 -1.02 -9.84 -3.38
CA TYR A 85 -2.00 -8.84 -3.80
C TYR A 85 -2.95 -9.43 -4.84
N GLN A 86 -4.15 -8.89 -4.90
CA GLN A 86 -5.15 -9.26 -5.88
C GLN A 86 -5.48 -8.08 -6.78
N VAL A 87 -5.53 -8.32 -8.09
CA VAL A 87 -6.02 -7.39 -9.10
C VAL A 87 -7.40 -7.87 -9.54
N THR A 88 -8.41 -7.00 -9.43
CA THR A 88 -9.82 -7.39 -9.66
C THR A 88 -10.17 -7.56 -11.15
N GLY A 89 -9.43 -6.90 -12.04
CA GLY A 89 -9.67 -6.94 -13.47
C GLY A 89 -10.74 -5.97 -13.98
N VAL A 90 -11.29 -5.12 -13.12
CA VAL A 90 -12.33 -4.14 -13.53
C VAL A 90 -11.73 -3.00 -14.36
N GLN A 91 -10.53 -2.56 -14.00
CA GLN A 91 -9.75 -1.55 -14.73
C GLN A 91 -8.26 -1.90 -14.64
N GLY A 92 -7.49 -1.42 -15.62
CA GLY A 92 -6.04 -1.66 -15.64
C GLY A 92 -5.30 -0.86 -14.55
N VAL A 93 -4.46 -1.54 -13.77
CA VAL A 93 -3.45 -0.93 -12.90
C VAL A 93 -2.13 -0.94 -13.66
N SER A 94 -1.42 0.19 -13.73
CA SER A 94 -0.27 0.40 -14.63
C SER A 94 1.04 -0.29 -14.20
N GLY A 95 0.95 -1.36 -13.42
CA GLY A 95 2.11 -2.05 -12.85
C GLY A 95 2.22 -1.81 -11.36
N LEU A 96 3.24 -2.37 -10.73
CA LEU A 96 3.47 -2.29 -9.28
C LEU A 96 4.94 -2.09 -8.99
N ASP A 97 5.27 -1.03 -8.24
CA ASP A 97 6.53 -0.81 -7.54
C ASP A 97 6.32 -0.93 -6.05
N VAL A 98 7.14 -1.72 -5.37
CA VAL A 98 7.17 -1.81 -3.90
C VAL A 98 8.44 -1.16 -3.41
N ARG A 99 8.31 -0.23 -2.46
CA ARG A 99 9.42 0.57 -1.95
C ARG A 99 9.48 0.54 -0.44
N VAL A 100 10.67 0.53 0.10
CA VAL A 100 10.93 0.74 1.52
C VAL A 100 11.36 2.19 1.77
N ARG A 101 10.92 2.77 2.89
CA ARG A 101 11.41 4.07 3.36
C ARG A 101 12.59 3.88 4.30
N TYR A 102 13.72 4.46 3.93
CA TYR A 102 14.90 4.47 4.78
C TYR A 102 14.84 5.57 5.86
N PRO A 103 15.65 5.48 6.93
CA PRO A 103 15.67 6.48 8.00
C PRO A 103 15.95 7.91 7.56
N ASN A 104 16.62 8.10 6.42
CA ASN A 104 16.87 9.40 5.81
C ASN A 104 15.67 9.95 5.03
N GLY A 105 14.55 9.23 5.01
CA GLY A 105 13.31 9.59 4.31
C GLY A 105 13.28 9.20 2.83
N SER A 106 14.37 8.67 2.25
CA SER A 106 14.39 8.24 0.86
C SER A 106 13.61 6.94 0.67
N LEU A 107 12.94 6.82 -0.49
CA LEU A 107 12.27 5.59 -0.91
C LEU A 107 13.18 4.79 -1.83
N HIS A 108 13.35 3.51 -1.53
CA HIS A 108 14.14 2.58 -2.32
C HIS A 108 13.26 1.47 -2.87
N ASN A 109 13.35 1.21 -4.17
CA ASN A 109 12.59 0.14 -4.82
C ASN A 109 13.18 -1.22 -4.45
N ILE A 110 12.31 -2.11 -3.92
CA ILE A 110 12.66 -3.48 -3.52
C ILE A 110 11.99 -4.54 -4.38
N TYR A 111 10.96 -4.16 -5.16
CA TYR A 111 10.28 -5.04 -6.11
C TYR A 111 9.57 -4.21 -7.18
N SER A 112 9.59 -4.70 -8.43
CA SER A 112 8.75 -4.19 -9.52
C SER A 112 8.09 -5.35 -10.27
N SER A 113 6.82 -5.19 -10.61
CA SER A 113 6.14 -6.15 -11.47
C SER A 113 6.69 -6.12 -12.90
N SER A 114 6.64 -7.26 -13.60
CA SER A 114 7.04 -7.34 -15.02
C SER A 114 5.93 -6.89 -15.97
N ASN A 115 4.67 -6.86 -15.51
CA ASN A 115 3.49 -6.63 -16.35
C ASN A 115 2.97 -5.20 -16.22
N ASN A 116 2.65 -4.58 -17.34
CA ASN A 116 2.00 -3.29 -17.44
C ASN A 116 0.99 -3.31 -18.61
N PRO A 117 -0.33 -3.28 -18.36
CA PRO A 117 -0.98 -3.28 -17.04
C PRO A 117 -0.83 -4.59 -16.28
N LEU A 118 -1.13 -4.57 -14.97
CA LEU A 118 -1.17 -5.79 -14.16
C LEU A 118 -2.28 -6.70 -14.66
N GLU A 119 -1.98 -8.00 -14.76
CA GLU A 119 -2.99 -9.01 -15.07
C GLU A 119 -3.91 -9.27 -13.87
N PRO A 120 -5.23 -9.47 -14.11
CA PRO A 120 -6.17 -9.85 -13.07
C PRO A 120 -5.79 -11.14 -12.34
N GLY A 121 -6.20 -11.24 -11.09
CA GLY A 121 -6.00 -12.40 -10.22
C GLY A 121 -5.05 -12.15 -9.07
N ILE A 122 -4.81 -13.21 -8.29
CA ILE A 122 -3.90 -13.20 -7.15
C ILE A 122 -2.46 -13.34 -7.65
N LYS A 123 -1.59 -12.51 -7.13
CA LYS A 123 -0.15 -12.48 -7.42
C LYS A 123 0.63 -12.52 -6.12
N THR A 124 1.75 -13.22 -6.12
CA THR A 124 2.65 -13.31 -4.96
C THR A 124 4.08 -12.98 -5.37
N PHE A 125 4.84 -12.43 -4.44
CA PHE A 125 6.28 -12.25 -4.56
C PHE A 125 6.95 -12.34 -3.20
N GLN A 126 8.26 -12.51 -3.19
CA GLN A 126 9.06 -12.65 -1.98
C GLN A 126 10.15 -11.61 -1.93
N ILE A 127 10.47 -11.13 -0.72
CA ILE A 127 11.55 -10.20 -0.46
C ILE A 127 12.43 -10.78 0.67
N ASP A 128 13.73 -10.76 0.47
CA ASP A 128 14.69 -10.97 1.55
C ASP A 128 14.60 -9.78 2.53
N PRO A 129 14.38 -9.97 3.86
CA PRO A 129 14.37 -8.87 4.82
C PRO A 129 15.61 -7.96 4.75
N LYS A 130 16.75 -8.45 4.31
CA LYS A 130 17.96 -7.62 4.10
C LYS A 130 17.77 -6.52 3.05
N ALA A 131 16.87 -6.69 2.09
CA ALA A 131 16.53 -5.65 1.11
C ALA A 131 15.83 -4.43 1.75
N LEU A 132 15.35 -4.54 2.99
CA LEU A 132 14.78 -3.43 3.74
C LEU A 132 15.86 -2.50 4.33
N SER A 133 17.10 -2.93 4.36
CA SER A 133 18.22 -2.12 4.84
C SER A 133 18.90 -1.35 3.72
N GLN A 134 19.45 -0.17 4.05
CA GLN A 134 20.12 0.69 3.09
C GLN A 134 21.42 0.09 2.53
N ASP A 135 22.10 -0.74 3.33
CA ASP A 135 23.41 -1.32 2.99
C ASP A 135 23.40 -2.85 2.85
N GLY A 136 22.23 -3.48 2.97
CA GLY A 136 22.07 -4.93 2.91
C GLY A 136 22.55 -5.66 4.18
N SER A 137 22.86 -4.93 5.26
CA SER A 137 23.32 -5.54 6.51
C SER A 137 22.16 -6.05 7.37
N ASP A 138 22.43 -7.13 8.13
CA ASP A 138 21.47 -7.68 9.11
C ASP A 138 21.13 -6.66 10.19
N ASN A 139 22.10 -5.84 10.58
CA ASN A 139 21.91 -4.86 11.65
C ASN A 139 20.93 -3.75 11.27
N LEU A 140 21.01 -3.22 10.06
CA LEU A 140 20.10 -2.18 9.57
C LEU A 140 18.79 -2.75 8.99
N ALA A 141 18.74 -4.06 8.73
CA ALA A 141 17.49 -4.74 8.37
C ALA A 141 16.56 -4.96 9.56
N ARG A 142 17.13 -5.03 10.81
CA ARG A 142 16.32 -5.20 12.02
C ARG A 142 15.58 -3.92 12.36
N GLY A 143 14.37 -4.09 12.93
CA GLY A 143 13.51 -3.01 13.37
C GLY A 143 12.29 -2.81 12.51
N LEU A 144 11.66 -1.65 12.63
CA LEU A 144 10.40 -1.32 12.00
C LEU A 144 10.64 -0.56 10.69
N HIS A 145 10.03 -1.05 9.61
CA HIS A 145 10.16 -0.50 8.26
C HIS A 145 8.79 -0.22 7.66
N ARG A 146 8.62 0.97 7.04
CA ARG A 146 7.44 1.27 6.27
C ARG A 146 7.63 0.92 4.81
N ILE A 147 6.68 0.16 4.28
CA ILE A 147 6.63 -0.33 2.90
C ILE A 147 5.50 0.39 2.17
N PHE A 148 5.76 0.78 0.94
CA PHE A 148 4.83 1.47 0.07
C PHE A 148 4.60 0.68 -1.22
N PHE A 149 3.37 0.61 -1.67
CA PHE A 149 2.96 0.07 -2.95
C PHE A 149 2.54 1.22 -3.86
N PHE A 150 3.23 1.40 -4.99
CA PHE A 150 2.91 2.40 -5.99
C PHE A 150 2.55 1.75 -7.32
N ASP A 151 1.70 2.39 -8.10
CA ASP A 151 1.62 2.07 -9.52
C ASP A 151 2.80 2.72 -10.29
N PHE A 152 3.00 2.33 -11.56
CA PHE A 152 4.07 2.91 -12.38
C PHE A 152 3.86 4.41 -12.71
N ASN A 153 2.66 4.96 -12.47
CA ASN A 153 2.39 6.40 -12.53
C ASN A 153 2.68 7.12 -11.20
N GLN A 154 3.35 6.45 -10.25
CA GLN A 154 3.75 6.97 -8.95
C GLN A 154 2.56 7.32 -8.03
N ARG A 155 1.39 6.72 -8.22
CA ARG A 155 0.25 6.87 -7.34
C ARG A 155 0.32 5.81 -6.25
N LEU A 156 0.12 6.23 -5.00
CA LEU A 156 0.14 5.34 -3.85
C LEU A 156 -1.10 4.42 -3.87
N ILE A 157 -0.86 3.11 -3.82
CA ILE A 157 -1.88 2.05 -3.76
C ILE A 157 -2.17 1.67 -2.31
N SER A 158 -1.11 1.37 -1.56
CA SER A 158 -1.18 0.90 -0.18
C SER A 158 0.13 1.17 0.55
N TYR A 159 0.10 1.11 1.87
CA TYR A 159 1.29 1.12 2.71
C TYR A 159 1.05 0.27 3.96
N GLY A 160 2.11 -0.10 4.64
CA GLY A 160 2.05 -0.79 5.92
C GLY A 160 3.44 -1.02 6.50
N ASP A 161 3.46 -1.50 7.72
CA ASP A 161 4.66 -1.63 8.51
C ASP A 161 5.08 -3.10 8.69
N ILE A 162 6.38 -3.32 8.63
CA ILE A 162 7.02 -4.62 8.82
C ILE A 162 8.07 -4.49 9.92
N GLU A 163 8.03 -5.40 10.88
CA GLU A 163 9.08 -5.56 11.88
C GLU A 163 9.99 -6.72 11.48
N VAL A 164 11.31 -6.50 11.54
CA VAL A 164 12.34 -7.55 11.32
C VAL A 164 13.07 -7.81 12.62
N GLU A 165 13.12 -9.09 13.07
CA GLU A 165 13.77 -9.56 14.31
C GLU A 165 15.12 -10.26 14.05
#